data_bfc2f50afa256c73042a901d46ccfab6
#
_entry.id   bfc2f50afa256c73042a901d46ccfab6
#
_cell.length_a   1.000
_cell.length_b   1.000
_cell.length_c   1.000
_cell.angle_alpha   90.00
_cell.angle_beta   90.00
_cell.angle_gamma   90.00
#
_symmetry.space_group_name_H-M   'P 1'
#
loop_
_entity.id
_entity.type
_entity.pdbx_description
1 polymer ?
#
loop_
_entity_poly.entity_id
_entity_poly.type
_entity_poly.pdbx_seq_one_letter_code
_entity_poly.pdbx_strand_id
1 'polypeptide(L)'
;MVALRHADFRAVLGFLRDAEGVTGADPFPSELLVRLRELIPCDVVWYCELDQRGRRVLVANSCRRDGEADGLPPEEEERIFWRLKHQHPLCAYQAARATSAAHKLSDFLGRRQLQRLEIHAEFFRPNGVEYELELGLPAPPWHTKVFGFDSGSRDFGERDRLLLDLVRPHLVHLYESAKKRRLAAALAAGTEASGELVVLNSAGRIEFASTAARRLLHDYGESADGTRLPQTIEDWLVHDRRRLNGESCLLGGSR
;
A
#
# COMPACT_ATOMS: atom_id res chain seq x y z
N MET A 1 25.58 17.77 -8.65
CA MET A 1 24.15 17.65 -9.05
C MET A 1 24.04 16.48 -10.00
N VAL A 2 23.33 15.41 -9.65
CA VAL A 2 23.12 14.26 -10.53
C VAL A 2 22.08 14.66 -11.58
N ALA A 3 22.39 14.46 -12.86
CA ALA A 3 21.48 14.70 -13.97
C ALA A 3 21.03 13.34 -14.54
N LEU A 4 19.74 13.24 -14.87
CA LEU A 4 19.21 12.07 -15.58
C LEU A 4 19.72 12.07 -17.03
N ARG A 5 20.00 10.88 -17.54
CA ARG A 5 20.46 10.65 -18.91
C ARG A 5 19.26 10.44 -19.84
N HIS A 6 19.47 10.59 -21.14
CA HIS A 6 18.43 10.29 -22.13
C HIS A 6 17.87 8.85 -22.02
N ALA A 7 18.69 7.88 -21.62
CA ALA A 7 18.24 6.51 -21.38
C ALA A 7 17.25 6.43 -20.21
N ASP A 8 17.43 7.26 -19.17
CA ASP A 8 16.55 7.29 -18.00
C ASP A 8 15.15 7.81 -18.38
N PHE A 9 15.08 8.86 -19.19
CA PHE A 9 13.80 9.37 -19.69
C PHE A 9 13.09 8.34 -20.58
N ARG A 10 13.84 7.60 -21.41
CA ARG A 10 13.25 6.52 -22.21
C ARG A 10 12.70 5.38 -21.32
N ALA A 11 13.41 5.04 -20.25
CA ALA A 11 12.96 4.03 -19.29
C ALA A 11 11.67 4.48 -18.58
N VAL A 12 11.61 5.75 -18.14
CA VAL A 12 10.40 6.34 -17.55
C VAL A 12 9.23 6.29 -18.55
N LEU A 13 9.43 6.75 -19.78
CA LEU A 13 8.38 6.73 -20.82
C LEU A 13 7.92 5.30 -21.14
N GLY A 14 8.83 4.32 -21.13
CA GLY A 14 8.49 2.90 -21.26
C GLY A 14 7.60 2.43 -20.12
N PHE A 15 8.00 2.71 -18.88
CA PHE A 15 7.21 2.41 -17.70
C PHE A 15 5.81 3.04 -17.75
N LEU A 16 5.71 4.34 -18.12
CA LEU A 16 4.41 5.02 -18.20
C LEU A 16 3.47 4.40 -19.23
N ARG A 17 4.00 3.99 -20.38
CA ARG A 17 3.22 3.29 -21.41
C ARG A 17 2.68 1.94 -20.89
N ASP A 18 3.53 1.17 -20.21
CA ASP A 18 3.12 -0.11 -19.64
C ASP A 18 2.08 0.09 -18.52
N ALA A 19 2.24 1.14 -17.73
CA ALA A 19 1.32 1.53 -16.66
C ALA A 19 -0.07 1.94 -17.17
N GLU A 20 -0.17 2.56 -18.35
CA GLU A 20 -1.47 2.89 -18.98
C GLU A 20 -2.31 1.65 -19.28
N GLY A 21 -1.68 0.49 -19.46
CA GLY A 21 -2.35 -0.80 -19.65
C GLY A 21 -3.02 -1.36 -18.39
N VAL A 22 -2.79 -0.78 -17.21
CA VAL A 22 -3.40 -1.23 -15.95
C VAL A 22 -4.86 -0.79 -15.85
N THR A 23 -5.77 -1.68 -16.21
CA THR A 23 -7.23 -1.41 -16.22
C THR A 23 -7.99 -2.14 -15.11
N GLY A 24 -7.32 -2.99 -14.31
CA GLY A 24 -7.92 -3.77 -13.24
C GLY A 24 -8.34 -2.96 -12.01
N ALA A 25 -8.93 -3.64 -11.04
CA ALA A 25 -9.27 -3.09 -9.73
C ALA A 25 -8.03 -2.92 -8.83
N ASP A 26 -6.99 -3.74 -9.03
CA ASP A 26 -5.70 -3.59 -8.38
C ASP A 26 -4.92 -2.45 -9.08
N PRO A 27 -4.52 -1.38 -8.34
CA PRO A 27 -3.74 -0.29 -8.92
C PRO A 27 -2.30 -0.69 -9.24
N PHE A 28 -1.76 -1.70 -8.55
CA PHE A 28 -0.35 -2.09 -8.60
C PHE A 28 -0.18 -3.60 -8.70
N PRO A 29 -0.64 -4.20 -9.83
CA PRO A 29 -0.48 -5.64 -10.05
C PRO A 29 1.01 -6.03 -10.16
N SER A 30 1.29 -7.31 -9.98
CA SER A 30 2.67 -7.83 -9.95
C SER A 30 3.47 -7.46 -11.20
N GLU A 31 2.82 -7.40 -12.36
CA GLU A 31 3.47 -7.01 -13.63
C GLU A 31 3.99 -5.56 -13.57
N LEU A 32 3.24 -4.65 -12.93
CA LEU A 32 3.68 -3.27 -12.75
C LEU A 32 4.85 -3.19 -11.75
N LEU A 33 4.82 -3.99 -10.69
CA LEU A 33 5.94 -4.08 -9.74
C LEU A 33 7.21 -4.59 -10.43
N VAL A 34 7.10 -5.57 -11.34
CA VAL A 34 8.24 -6.00 -12.18
C VAL A 34 8.82 -4.81 -12.96
N ARG A 35 7.97 -3.98 -13.59
CA ARG A 35 8.42 -2.80 -14.34
C ARG A 35 9.06 -1.73 -13.45
N LEU A 36 8.53 -1.54 -12.23
CA LEU A 36 9.17 -0.65 -11.25
C LEU A 36 10.56 -1.16 -10.84
N ARG A 37 10.72 -2.49 -10.67
CA ARG A 37 12.01 -3.10 -10.35
C ARG A 37 13.02 -2.97 -11.50
N GLU A 38 12.57 -3.00 -12.74
CA GLU A 38 13.43 -2.75 -13.91
C GLU A 38 13.87 -1.28 -13.98
N LEU A 39 12.99 -0.35 -13.61
CA LEU A 39 13.28 1.09 -13.57
C LEU A 39 14.25 1.44 -12.43
N ILE A 40 14.01 0.86 -11.24
CA ILE A 40 14.82 1.02 -10.03
C ILE A 40 15.37 -0.36 -9.65
N PRO A 41 16.60 -0.69 -10.08
CA PRO A 41 17.18 -2.01 -9.82
C PRO A 41 17.31 -2.28 -8.33
N CYS A 42 16.59 -3.30 -7.85
CA CYS A 42 16.57 -3.75 -6.45
C CYS A 42 16.37 -5.27 -6.40
N ASP A 43 16.46 -5.85 -5.22
CA ASP A 43 16.21 -7.28 -5.02
C ASP A 43 14.71 -7.54 -4.83
N VAL A 44 14.04 -6.65 -4.10
CA VAL A 44 12.58 -6.68 -3.89
C VAL A 44 12.00 -5.30 -4.13
N VAL A 45 10.87 -5.23 -4.82
CA VAL A 45 9.97 -4.08 -4.80
C VAL A 45 8.67 -4.52 -4.14
N TRP A 46 8.14 -3.69 -3.27
CA TRP A 46 6.87 -3.95 -2.61
C TRP A 46 6.00 -2.70 -2.53
N TYR A 47 4.70 -2.92 -2.39
CA TYR A 47 3.72 -1.89 -2.08
C TYR A 47 2.89 -2.35 -0.89
N CYS A 48 2.69 -1.47 0.08
CA CYS A 48 1.77 -1.75 1.17
C CYS A 48 0.89 -0.56 1.56
N GLU A 49 -0.26 -0.90 2.11
CA GLU A 49 -1.16 0.03 2.80
C GLU A 49 -1.28 -0.40 4.27
N LEU A 50 -1.04 0.55 5.17
CA LEU A 50 -1.04 0.30 6.61
C LEU A 50 -2.11 1.14 7.32
N ASP A 51 -2.87 0.51 8.21
CA ASP A 51 -3.66 1.19 9.23
C ASP A 51 -2.82 1.33 10.51
N GLN A 52 -2.37 2.55 10.77
CA GLN A 52 -1.48 2.86 11.88
C GLN A 52 -2.17 2.73 13.26
N ARG A 53 -3.47 3.00 13.34
CA ARG A 53 -4.26 2.87 14.58
C ARG A 53 -4.59 1.43 14.89
N GLY A 54 -5.10 0.71 13.89
CA GLY A 54 -5.45 -0.70 14.01
C GLY A 54 -4.22 -1.62 14.02
N ARG A 55 -3.01 -1.09 13.75
CA ARG A 55 -1.76 -1.85 13.61
C ARG A 55 -1.96 -3.05 12.68
N ARG A 56 -2.43 -2.78 11.47
CA ARG A 56 -2.77 -3.81 10.47
C ARG A 56 -2.18 -3.46 9.11
N VAL A 57 -1.75 -4.49 8.40
CA VAL A 57 -1.48 -4.42 6.97
C VAL A 57 -2.80 -4.61 6.24
N LEU A 58 -3.20 -3.63 5.43
CA LEU A 58 -4.46 -3.65 4.67
C LEU A 58 -4.26 -4.25 3.27
N VAL A 59 -3.13 -3.93 2.66
CA VAL A 59 -2.71 -4.43 1.35
C VAL A 59 -1.20 -4.66 1.40
N ALA A 60 -0.74 -5.77 0.85
CA ALA A 60 0.67 -6.04 0.64
C ALA A 60 0.85 -6.81 -0.68
N ASN A 61 1.64 -6.23 -1.58
CA ASN A 61 2.07 -6.86 -2.83
C ASN A 61 3.58 -6.73 -2.95
N SER A 62 4.26 -7.76 -3.41
CA SER A 62 5.71 -7.70 -3.63
C SER A 62 6.13 -8.47 -4.88
N CYS A 63 7.30 -8.09 -5.42
CA CYS A 63 7.96 -8.78 -6.51
C CYS A 63 9.45 -8.90 -6.21
N ARG A 64 9.97 -10.12 -6.15
CA ARG A 64 11.38 -10.45 -5.95
C ARG A 64 12.08 -10.75 -7.27
N ARG A 65 13.41 -10.62 -7.28
CA ARG A 65 14.24 -10.92 -8.46
C ARG A 65 14.32 -12.41 -8.76
N ASP A 66 14.54 -13.23 -7.72
CA ASP A 66 14.97 -14.63 -7.86
C ASP A 66 13.90 -15.65 -7.43
N GLY A 67 12.60 -15.27 -7.49
CA GLY A 67 11.51 -16.18 -7.14
C GLY A 67 11.21 -16.25 -5.64
N GLU A 68 10.94 -17.44 -5.12
CA GLU A 68 10.49 -17.63 -3.73
C GLU A 68 11.49 -17.14 -2.68
N ALA A 69 10.98 -16.63 -1.60
CA ALA A 69 11.73 -15.93 -0.60
C ALA A 69 12.31 -16.85 0.48
N ASP A 70 13.60 -16.77 0.67
CA ASP A 70 14.17 -16.95 2.01
C ASP A 70 13.89 -15.67 2.80
N GLY A 71 12.80 -15.61 3.54
CA GLY A 71 12.39 -14.48 4.37
C GLY A 71 11.50 -14.93 5.51
N LEU A 72 11.08 -13.99 6.33
CA LEU A 72 10.15 -14.29 7.41
C LEU A 72 8.78 -14.70 6.84
N PRO A 73 8.07 -15.64 7.51
CA PRO A 73 6.67 -15.89 7.20
C PRO A 73 5.85 -14.60 7.38
N PRO A 74 4.84 -14.32 6.52
CA PRO A 74 4.11 -13.04 6.52
C PRO A 74 3.51 -12.65 7.87
N GLU A 75 2.96 -13.60 8.63
CA GLU A 75 2.40 -13.34 9.97
C GLU A 75 3.49 -12.96 10.98
N GLU A 76 4.66 -13.58 10.88
CA GLU A 76 5.80 -13.29 11.75
C GLU A 76 6.42 -11.94 11.37
N GLU A 77 6.56 -11.67 10.08
CA GLU A 77 7.04 -10.41 9.55
C GLU A 77 6.17 -9.24 10.04
N GLU A 78 4.84 -9.34 9.92
CA GLU A 78 3.90 -8.32 10.39
C GLU A 78 4.01 -8.12 11.91
N ARG A 79 4.08 -9.19 12.68
CA ARG A 79 4.21 -9.15 14.14
C ARG A 79 5.49 -8.44 14.58
N ILE A 80 6.62 -8.78 13.95
CA ILE A 80 7.93 -8.17 14.26
C ILE A 80 7.93 -6.70 13.84
N PHE A 81 7.44 -6.39 12.63
CA PHE A 81 7.34 -5.03 12.14
C PHE A 81 6.57 -4.12 13.11
N TRP A 82 5.36 -4.50 13.53
CA TRP A 82 4.57 -3.69 14.45
C TRP A 82 5.21 -3.53 15.84
N ARG A 83 5.98 -4.51 16.29
CA ARG A 83 6.72 -4.43 17.54
C ARG A 83 7.88 -3.46 17.45
N LEU A 84 8.64 -3.50 16.35
CA LEU A 84 9.89 -2.76 16.18
C LEU A 84 9.78 -1.53 15.29
N LYS A 85 8.62 -1.23 14.73
CA LYS A 85 8.37 -0.11 13.82
C LYS A 85 8.89 1.23 14.35
N HIS A 86 8.88 1.44 15.67
CA HIS A 86 9.39 2.65 16.30
C HIS A 86 10.89 2.86 16.09
N GLN A 87 11.64 1.80 15.76
CA GLN A 87 13.05 1.85 15.41
C GLN A 87 13.28 2.06 13.90
N HIS A 88 12.20 1.99 13.06
CA HIS A 88 12.29 2.15 11.62
C HIS A 88 12.37 3.63 11.24
N PRO A 89 13.51 4.14 10.73
CA PRO A 89 13.70 5.57 10.53
C PRO A 89 12.74 6.19 9.53
N LEU A 90 12.46 5.49 8.42
CA LEU A 90 11.53 5.95 7.38
C LEU A 90 10.10 6.02 7.92
N CYS A 91 9.66 5.03 8.69
CA CYS A 91 8.34 5.06 9.34
C CYS A 91 8.21 6.22 10.33
N ALA A 92 9.24 6.48 11.13
CA ALA A 92 9.27 7.61 12.07
C ALA A 92 9.21 8.95 11.32
N TYR A 93 9.94 9.07 10.22
CA TYR A 93 9.95 10.27 9.39
C TYR A 93 8.59 10.51 8.70
N GLN A 94 7.99 9.50 8.11
CA GLN A 94 6.68 9.58 7.46
C GLN A 94 5.56 9.93 8.46
N ALA A 95 5.64 9.40 9.68
CA ALA A 95 4.68 9.74 10.75
C ALA A 95 4.77 11.21 11.17
N ALA A 96 5.97 11.81 11.12
CA ALA A 96 6.22 13.20 11.49
C ALA A 96 5.92 14.20 10.36
N ARG A 97 5.94 13.75 9.11
CA ARG A 97 5.82 14.63 7.93
C ARG A 97 5.03 13.92 6.82
N ALA A 98 3.99 14.57 6.33
CA ALA A 98 3.31 14.15 5.09
C ALA A 98 4.22 14.47 3.88
N THR A 99 5.31 13.71 3.72
CA THR A 99 6.23 13.93 2.59
C THR A 99 5.84 13.06 1.41
N SER A 100 6.12 13.62 0.26
CA SER A 100 5.84 13.00 -1.02
C SER A 100 7.11 12.63 -1.81
N ALA A 101 8.29 12.91 -1.27
CA ALA A 101 9.57 12.60 -1.92
C ALA A 101 10.04 11.19 -1.54
N ALA A 102 10.87 10.61 -2.39
CA ALA A 102 11.54 9.35 -2.11
C ALA A 102 12.68 9.55 -1.08
N HIS A 103 12.76 8.68 -0.10
CA HIS A 103 13.77 8.71 0.97
C HIS A 103 14.46 7.37 1.11
N LYS A 104 15.77 7.40 1.36
CA LYS A 104 16.58 6.22 1.61
C LYS A 104 16.73 6.00 3.11
N LEU A 105 16.85 4.75 3.51
CA LEU A 105 17.21 4.38 4.88
C LEU A 105 18.55 5.02 5.30
N SER A 106 19.50 5.08 4.37
CA SER A 106 20.83 5.69 4.55
C SER A 106 20.82 7.22 4.70
N ASP A 107 19.72 7.91 4.42
CA ASP A 107 19.56 9.35 4.71
C ASP A 107 19.47 9.62 6.23
N PHE A 108 19.07 8.63 7.01
CA PHE A 108 18.79 8.75 8.44
C PHE A 108 19.83 8.04 9.30
N LEU A 109 20.28 6.86 8.88
CA LEU A 109 21.22 6.03 9.64
C LEU A 109 22.30 5.47 8.74
N GLY A 110 23.55 5.59 9.19
CA GLY A 110 24.64 4.85 8.57
C GLY A 110 24.50 3.34 8.82
N ARG A 111 25.05 2.50 7.92
CA ARG A 111 24.97 1.04 7.98
C ARG A 111 25.33 0.48 9.36
N ARG A 112 26.43 0.95 10.00
CA ARG A 112 26.83 0.49 11.34
C ARG A 112 25.83 0.86 12.44
N GLN A 113 25.10 1.96 12.28
CA GLN A 113 24.06 2.39 13.23
C GLN A 113 22.82 1.50 13.07
N LEU A 114 22.40 1.25 11.83
CA LEU A 114 21.28 0.35 11.51
C LEU A 114 21.54 -1.05 12.08
N GLN A 115 22.72 -1.61 11.85
CA GLN A 115 23.10 -2.96 12.31
C GLN A 115 23.12 -3.15 13.83
N ARG A 116 23.06 -2.07 14.61
CA ARG A 116 22.95 -2.12 16.08
C ARG A 116 21.50 -2.14 16.57
N LEU A 117 20.54 -1.88 15.69
CA LEU A 117 19.13 -1.87 16.05
C LEU A 117 18.54 -3.28 16.03
N GLU A 118 17.62 -3.54 16.93
CA GLU A 118 16.89 -4.82 17.00
C GLU A 118 16.09 -5.08 15.71
N ILE A 119 15.50 -4.02 15.12
CA ILE A 119 14.79 -4.13 13.85
C ILE A 119 15.69 -4.65 12.72
N HIS A 120 16.98 -4.30 12.71
CA HIS A 120 17.88 -4.87 11.71
C HIS A 120 18.08 -6.38 11.92
N ALA A 121 18.29 -6.81 13.17
CA ALA A 121 18.56 -8.21 13.47
C ALA A 121 17.33 -9.11 13.21
N GLU A 122 16.13 -8.62 13.52
CA GLU A 122 14.93 -9.44 13.51
C GLU A 122 14.01 -9.23 12.30
N PHE A 123 14.12 -8.09 11.60
CA PHE A 123 13.28 -7.75 10.45
C PHE A 123 14.09 -7.61 9.16
N PHE A 124 15.06 -6.68 9.10
CA PHE A 124 15.78 -6.42 7.86
C PHE A 124 16.68 -7.57 7.43
N ARG A 125 17.53 -8.05 8.32
CA ARG A 125 18.50 -9.10 8.01
C ARG A 125 17.87 -10.44 7.59
N PRO A 126 16.82 -10.95 8.26
CA PRO A 126 16.14 -12.17 7.79
C PRO A 126 15.50 -12.02 6.41
N ASN A 127 15.08 -10.80 6.05
CA ASN A 127 14.52 -10.48 4.74
C ASN A 127 15.58 -10.10 3.69
N GLY A 128 16.88 -10.17 4.04
CA GLY A 128 17.98 -9.84 3.13
C GLY A 128 18.14 -8.34 2.84
N VAL A 129 17.60 -7.46 3.70
CA VAL A 129 17.58 -6.01 3.47
C VAL A 129 18.73 -5.33 4.22
N GLU A 130 19.63 -4.69 3.48
CA GLU A 130 20.69 -3.81 4.00
C GLU A 130 20.45 -2.34 3.62
N TYR A 131 19.73 -2.10 2.53
CA TYR A 131 19.39 -0.79 2.01
C TYR A 131 17.93 -0.78 1.54
N GLU A 132 17.28 0.31 1.81
CA GLU A 132 15.88 0.51 1.46
C GLU A 132 15.67 1.93 0.92
N LEU A 133 14.81 2.04 -0.10
CA LEU A 133 14.33 3.29 -0.67
C LEU A 133 12.82 3.25 -0.64
N GLU A 134 12.17 4.23 -0.02
CA GLU A 134 10.72 4.32 0.06
C GLU A 134 10.16 5.53 -0.68
N LEU A 135 8.99 5.34 -1.29
CA LEU A 135 8.18 6.38 -1.91
C LEU A 135 6.77 6.39 -1.32
N GLY A 136 6.42 7.42 -0.57
CA GLY A 136 5.07 7.60 -0.04
C GLY A 136 4.06 8.09 -1.07
N LEU A 137 2.84 7.56 -1.03
CA LEU A 137 1.68 8.09 -1.74
C LEU A 137 0.76 8.85 -0.78
N PRO A 138 -0.09 9.78 -1.29
CA PRO A 138 -1.08 10.44 -0.46
C PRO A 138 -1.99 9.43 0.25
N ALA A 139 -2.13 9.60 1.55
CA ALA A 139 -2.96 8.74 2.39
C ALA A 139 -3.75 9.58 3.40
N PRO A 140 -4.93 9.10 3.86
CA PRO A 140 -5.65 9.74 4.96
C PRO A 140 -4.83 9.72 6.26
N PRO A 141 -5.16 10.55 7.25
CA PRO A 141 -4.54 10.49 8.57
C PRO A 141 -4.59 9.06 9.13
N TRP A 142 -3.50 8.63 9.79
CA TRP A 142 -3.32 7.28 10.37
C TRP A 142 -3.23 6.14 9.35
N HIS A 143 -3.16 6.45 8.07
CA HIS A 143 -2.88 5.48 7.02
C HIS A 143 -1.55 5.80 6.37
N THR A 144 -0.87 4.76 5.92
CA THR A 144 0.33 4.87 5.09
C THR A 144 0.13 4.08 3.82
N LYS A 145 0.53 4.66 2.70
CA LYS A 145 0.63 4.00 1.39
C LYS A 145 2.03 4.21 0.91
N VAL A 146 2.77 3.14 0.71
CA VAL A 146 4.19 3.24 0.43
C VAL A 146 4.64 2.15 -0.53
N PHE A 147 5.50 2.55 -1.47
CA PHE A 147 6.37 1.64 -2.20
C PHE A 147 7.71 1.57 -1.49
N GLY A 148 8.23 0.36 -1.34
CA GLY A 148 9.57 0.13 -0.89
C GLY A 148 10.37 -0.66 -1.93
N PHE A 149 11.66 -0.39 -1.95
CA PHE A 149 12.66 -1.01 -2.82
C PHE A 149 13.79 -1.46 -1.92
N ASP A 150 14.02 -2.76 -1.85
CA ASP A 150 14.99 -3.36 -0.94
C ASP A 150 16.19 -3.90 -1.69
N SER A 151 17.36 -3.73 -1.13
CA SER A 151 18.61 -4.26 -1.64
C SER A 151 19.51 -4.78 -0.51
N GLY A 152 20.03 -6.00 -0.70
CA GLY A 152 21.04 -6.59 0.20
C GLY A 152 22.46 -6.19 -0.13
N SER A 153 22.70 -5.62 -1.30
CA SER A 153 24.07 -5.48 -1.82
C SER A 153 24.52 -4.03 -2.06
N ARG A 154 23.61 -3.14 -2.48
CA ARG A 154 23.97 -1.76 -2.84
C ARG A 154 22.96 -0.73 -2.32
N ASP A 155 23.44 0.44 -1.96
CA ASP A 155 22.61 1.58 -1.64
C ASP A 155 22.01 2.21 -2.91
N PHE A 156 20.89 2.88 -2.75
CA PHE A 156 20.22 3.63 -3.81
C PHE A 156 20.88 4.99 -4.02
N GLY A 157 20.92 5.44 -5.27
CA GLY A 157 21.52 6.71 -5.66
C GLY A 157 20.50 7.83 -5.82
N GLU A 158 20.99 9.06 -5.99
CA GLU A 158 20.13 10.21 -6.33
C GLU A 158 19.40 10.02 -7.67
N ARG A 159 19.99 9.26 -8.60
CA ARG A 159 19.31 8.87 -9.84
C ARG A 159 18.03 8.09 -9.56
N ASP A 160 18.10 7.10 -8.66
CA ASP A 160 16.97 6.24 -8.32
C ASP A 160 15.84 7.06 -7.67
N ARG A 161 16.19 8.01 -6.79
CA ARG A 161 15.24 8.96 -6.19
C ARG A 161 14.56 9.83 -7.23
N LEU A 162 15.33 10.44 -8.12
CA LEU A 162 14.79 11.31 -9.18
C LEU A 162 13.85 10.54 -10.11
N LEU A 163 14.16 9.28 -10.45
CA LEU A 163 13.28 8.44 -11.25
C LEU A 163 11.96 8.16 -10.53
N LEU A 164 12.00 7.85 -9.24
CA LEU A 164 10.78 7.62 -8.44
C LEU A 164 9.95 8.90 -8.33
N ASP A 165 10.58 10.05 -8.09
CA ASP A 165 9.87 11.32 -8.01
C ASP A 165 9.19 11.68 -9.35
N LEU A 166 9.81 11.32 -10.50
CA LEU A 166 9.20 11.50 -11.82
C LEU A 166 7.97 10.61 -12.05
N VAL A 167 8.01 9.34 -11.63
CA VAL A 167 6.89 8.41 -11.86
C VAL A 167 5.80 8.53 -10.79
N ARG A 168 6.09 9.15 -9.65
CA ARG A 168 5.16 9.28 -8.52
C ARG A 168 3.78 9.85 -8.90
N PRO A 169 3.66 10.97 -9.67
CA PRO A 169 2.34 11.49 -10.05
C PRO A 169 1.50 10.46 -10.81
N HIS A 170 2.14 9.62 -11.61
CA HIS A 170 1.47 8.56 -12.37
C HIS A 170 1.03 7.40 -11.45
N LEU A 171 1.84 7.02 -10.46
CA LEU A 171 1.44 6.03 -9.45
C LEU A 171 0.24 6.50 -8.64
N VAL A 172 0.21 7.78 -8.26
CA VAL A 172 -0.96 8.40 -7.61
C VAL A 172 -2.17 8.33 -8.53
N HIS A 173 -2.02 8.68 -9.82
CA HIS A 173 -3.10 8.62 -10.80
C HIS A 173 -3.64 7.19 -10.99
N LEU A 174 -2.78 6.19 -11.08
CA LEU A 174 -3.17 4.78 -11.17
C LEU A 174 -4.00 4.36 -9.96
N TYR A 175 -3.55 4.73 -8.75
CA TYR A 175 -4.27 4.44 -7.51
C TYR A 175 -5.68 5.04 -7.53
N GLU A 176 -5.81 6.34 -7.83
CA GLU A 176 -7.09 7.02 -7.87
C GLU A 176 -8.00 6.48 -8.99
N SER A 177 -7.43 6.09 -10.12
CA SER A 177 -8.18 5.49 -11.23
C SER A 177 -8.70 4.10 -10.87
N ALA A 178 -7.90 3.26 -10.22
CA ALA A 178 -8.34 1.94 -9.74
C ALA A 178 -9.44 2.07 -8.67
N LYS A 179 -9.31 3.05 -7.76
CA LYS A 179 -10.35 3.37 -6.78
C LYS A 179 -11.67 3.74 -7.45
N LYS A 180 -11.65 4.60 -8.48
CA LYS A 180 -12.83 4.97 -9.26
C LYS A 180 -13.45 3.77 -9.98
N ARG A 181 -12.61 2.89 -10.58
CA ARG A 181 -13.08 1.66 -11.23
C ARG A 181 -13.76 0.71 -10.25
N ARG A 182 -13.16 0.50 -9.06
CA ARG A 182 -13.77 -0.30 -7.98
C ARG A 182 -15.13 0.25 -7.56
N LEU A 183 -15.22 1.57 -7.37
CA LEU A 183 -16.49 2.21 -7.03
C LEU A 183 -17.53 2.04 -8.14
N ALA A 184 -17.17 2.28 -9.39
CA ALA A 184 -18.07 2.11 -10.53
C ALA A 184 -18.55 0.66 -10.66
N ALA A 185 -17.67 -0.32 -10.52
CA ALA A 185 -18.03 -1.74 -10.55
C ALA A 185 -18.98 -2.11 -9.40
N ALA A 186 -18.72 -1.61 -8.18
CA ALA A 186 -19.59 -1.84 -7.04
C ALA A 186 -20.98 -1.21 -7.22
N LEU A 187 -21.04 0.01 -7.79
CA LEU A 187 -22.31 0.67 -8.12
C LEU A 187 -23.10 -0.10 -9.18
N ALA A 188 -22.42 -0.56 -10.24
CA ALA A 188 -23.05 -1.37 -11.28
C ALA A 188 -23.62 -2.68 -10.70
N ALA A 189 -22.84 -3.40 -9.91
CA ALA A 189 -23.28 -4.63 -9.25
C ALA A 189 -24.45 -4.38 -8.29
N GLY A 190 -24.42 -3.28 -7.54
CA GLY A 190 -25.51 -2.89 -6.63
C GLY A 190 -26.82 -2.53 -7.35
N THR A 191 -26.76 -1.92 -8.54
CA THR A 191 -27.95 -1.60 -9.36
C THR A 191 -28.57 -2.85 -9.97
N GLU A 192 -27.77 -3.85 -10.34
CA GLU A 192 -28.29 -5.12 -10.88
C GLU A 192 -28.93 -6.00 -9.79
N ALA A 193 -28.37 -5.98 -8.57
CA ALA A 193 -28.81 -6.85 -7.47
C ALA A 193 -30.03 -6.33 -6.68
N SER A 194 -30.58 -5.14 -6.97
CA SER A 194 -31.63 -4.47 -6.16
C SER A 194 -31.30 -4.40 -4.66
N GLY A 195 -30.01 -4.43 -4.30
CA GLY A 195 -29.54 -4.59 -2.93
C GLY A 195 -29.09 -3.29 -2.29
N GLU A 196 -28.96 -3.34 -0.98
CA GLU A 196 -28.32 -2.30 -0.18
C GLU A 196 -26.81 -2.36 -0.39
N LEU A 197 -26.22 -1.31 -0.99
CA LEU A 197 -24.79 -1.22 -1.25
C LEU A 197 -24.12 -0.19 -0.34
N VAL A 198 -23.07 -0.62 0.35
CA VAL A 198 -22.15 0.27 1.05
C VAL A 198 -20.74 0.05 0.49
N VAL A 199 -20.08 1.13 0.12
CA VAL A 199 -18.69 1.12 -0.33
C VAL A 199 -17.84 1.78 0.74
N LEU A 200 -16.83 1.06 1.21
CA LEU A 200 -15.86 1.55 2.19
C LEU A 200 -14.52 1.81 1.52
N ASN A 201 -13.83 2.85 1.97
CA ASN A 201 -12.44 3.04 1.62
C ASN A 201 -11.52 2.11 2.45
N SER A 202 -10.21 2.16 2.15
CA SER A 202 -9.20 1.39 2.89
C SER A 202 -9.12 1.74 4.39
N ALA A 203 -9.66 2.91 4.77
CA ALA A 203 -9.77 3.37 6.16
C ALA A 203 -11.03 2.86 6.87
N GLY A 204 -11.88 2.05 6.21
CA GLY A 204 -13.17 1.62 6.76
C GLY A 204 -14.24 2.71 6.80
N ARG A 205 -14.02 3.86 6.14
CA ARG A 205 -15.02 4.94 6.07
C ARG A 205 -15.95 4.74 4.89
N ILE A 206 -17.21 5.09 5.07
CA ILE A 206 -18.23 5.02 4.02
C ILE A 206 -17.90 6.06 2.94
N GLU A 207 -17.56 5.61 1.74
CA GLU A 207 -17.39 6.46 0.55
C GLU A 207 -18.71 6.61 -0.22
N PHE A 208 -19.51 5.55 -0.21
CA PHE A 208 -20.83 5.54 -0.82
C PHE A 208 -21.74 4.60 -0.03
N ALA A 209 -23.00 4.96 0.07
CA ALA A 209 -24.07 4.06 0.50
C ALA A 209 -25.33 4.36 -0.32
N SER A 210 -26.00 3.31 -0.82
CA SER A 210 -27.29 3.44 -1.46
C SER A 210 -28.33 4.00 -0.47
N THR A 211 -29.41 4.58 -0.96
CA THR A 211 -30.47 5.14 -0.09
C THR A 211 -31.05 4.06 0.83
N ALA A 212 -31.19 2.84 0.34
CA ALA A 212 -31.69 1.71 1.12
C ALA A 212 -30.67 1.31 2.21
N ALA A 213 -29.37 1.23 1.86
CA ALA A 213 -28.31 0.94 2.82
C ALA A 213 -28.21 2.01 3.92
N ARG A 214 -28.37 3.31 3.59
CA ARG A 214 -28.38 4.39 4.61
C ARG A 214 -29.51 4.25 5.61
N ARG A 215 -30.71 3.84 5.15
CA ARG A 215 -31.83 3.58 6.05
C ARG A 215 -31.51 2.43 7.01
N LEU A 216 -30.99 1.32 6.49
CA LEU A 216 -30.59 0.19 7.33
C LEU A 216 -29.48 0.57 8.34
N LEU A 217 -28.45 1.28 7.89
CA LEU A 217 -27.37 1.73 8.79
C LEU A 217 -27.91 2.60 9.92
N HIS A 218 -28.89 3.45 9.62
CA HIS A 218 -29.57 4.27 10.63
C HIS A 218 -30.30 3.42 11.67
N ASP A 219 -30.99 2.37 11.25
CA ASP A 219 -31.73 1.45 12.14
C ASP A 219 -30.79 0.59 12.99
N TYR A 220 -29.55 0.36 12.54
CA TYR A 220 -28.50 -0.36 13.28
C TYR A 220 -27.62 0.52 14.18
N GLY A 221 -27.93 1.80 14.29
CA GLY A 221 -27.18 2.75 15.14
C GLY A 221 -25.95 3.30 14.45
N GLU A 222 -26.15 4.21 13.47
CA GLU A 222 -25.07 4.95 12.80
C GLU A 222 -24.06 5.53 13.80
N SER A 223 -22.80 5.55 13.40
CA SER A 223 -21.80 6.37 14.09
C SER A 223 -22.25 7.85 14.05
N ALA A 224 -21.96 8.59 15.09
CA ALA A 224 -22.45 9.95 15.30
C ALA A 224 -22.16 10.94 14.15
N ASP A 225 -21.24 10.58 13.22
CA ASP A 225 -20.87 11.39 12.06
C ASP A 225 -21.34 10.79 10.70
N GLY A 226 -22.05 9.66 10.70
CA GLY A 226 -22.55 9.00 9.48
C GLY A 226 -21.45 8.55 8.50
N THR A 227 -20.19 8.59 8.91
CA THR A 227 -19.06 8.30 8.03
C THR A 227 -18.44 6.92 8.24
N ARG A 228 -18.90 6.16 9.25
CA ARG A 228 -18.43 4.83 9.61
C ARG A 228 -19.60 3.86 9.72
N LEU A 229 -19.30 2.59 9.57
CA LEU A 229 -20.24 1.53 9.89
C LEU A 229 -20.49 1.49 11.41
N PRO A 230 -21.68 1.01 11.85
CA PRO A 230 -21.90 0.59 13.22
C PRO A 230 -20.81 -0.38 13.67
N GLN A 231 -20.39 -0.26 14.95
CA GLN A 231 -19.28 -1.07 15.49
C GLN A 231 -19.50 -2.58 15.32
N THR A 232 -20.73 -3.04 15.46
CA THR A 232 -21.11 -4.45 15.27
C THR A 232 -20.82 -4.95 13.85
N ILE A 233 -21.01 -4.09 12.83
CA ILE A 233 -20.71 -4.43 11.43
C ILE A 233 -19.21 -4.34 11.17
N GLU A 234 -18.51 -3.36 11.76
CA GLU A 234 -17.05 -3.27 11.70
C GLU A 234 -16.39 -4.52 12.30
N ASP A 235 -16.83 -4.96 13.47
CA ASP A 235 -16.33 -6.17 14.15
C ASP A 235 -16.58 -7.43 13.31
N TRP A 236 -17.75 -7.54 12.70
CA TRP A 236 -18.07 -8.65 11.79
C TRP A 236 -17.16 -8.65 10.56
N LEU A 237 -16.96 -7.51 9.91
CA LEU A 237 -16.06 -7.38 8.76
C LEU A 237 -14.61 -7.73 9.09
N VAL A 238 -14.14 -7.38 10.29
CA VAL A 238 -12.79 -7.73 10.75
C VAL A 238 -12.65 -9.25 10.96
N HIS A 239 -13.69 -9.92 11.48
CA HIS A 239 -13.69 -11.36 11.71
C HIS A 239 -13.76 -12.16 10.40
N ASP A 240 -14.53 -11.69 9.44
CA ASP A 240 -14.81 -12.42 8.19
C ASP A 240 -13.77 -12.14 7.09
N ARG A 241 -13.07 -11.00 7.13
CA ARG A 241 -11.91 -10.72 6.23
C ARG A 241 -10.81 -11.75 6.32
N ARG A 242 -10.68 -12.48 7.42
CA ARG A 242 -9.77 -13.63 7.55
C ARG A 242 -10.21 -14.83 6.70
N ARG A 243 -11.46 -14.89 6.27
CA ARG A 243 -12.02 -15.97 5.42
C ARG A 243 -12.09 -15.60 3.94
N LEU A 244 -12.12 -14.32 3.60
CA LEU A 244 -12.34 -13.82 2.25
C LEU A 244 -11.02 -13.27 1.68
N ASN A 245 -10.11 -14.15 1.28
CA ASN A 245 -8.98 -13.80 0.43
C ASN A 245 -9.52 -13.22 -0.90
N GLY A 246 -9.59 -11.89 -1.00
CA GLY A 246 -9.59 -11.16 -2.27
C GLY A 246 -10.89 -11.06 -3.05
N GLU A 247 -12.03 -11.56 -2.58
CA GLU A 247 -13.32 -11.40 -3.27
C GLU A 247 -14.16 -10.28 -2.65
N SER A 248 -14.77 -9.47 -3.50
CA SER A 248 -15.73 -8.42 -3.09
C SER A 248 -16.91 -9.07 -2.34
N CYS A 249 -17.10 -8.76 -1.08
CA CYS A 249 -18.23 -9.27 -0.30
C CYS A 249 -19.49 -8.49 -0.63
N LEU A 250 -20.44 -9.11 -1.33
CA LEU A 250 -21.80 -8.64 -1.47
C LEU A 250 -22.61 -9.16 -0.27
N LEU A 251 -22.95 -8.28 0.67
CA LEU A 251 -23.89 -8.61 1.75
C LEU A 251 -25.30 -8.63 1.19
N GLY A 252 -25.79 -9.81 0.84
CA GLY A 252 -27.20 -10.03 0.53
C GLY A 252 -27.98 -10.16 1.84
N GLY A 253 -28.83 -9.20 2.15
CA GLY A 253 -29.80 -9.32 3.25
C GLY A 253 -30.87 -10.34 2.89
N SER A 254 -30.85 -11.52 3.52
CA SER A 254 -32.03 -12.40 3.55
C SER A 254 -32.96 -11.93 4.67
N ARG A 255 -34.22 -11.75 4.33
CA ARG A 255 -35.35 -11.47 5.25
C ARG A 255 -35.58 -12.61 6.22
#